data_a9562c4d22d5cbe862899e48849ca890
#
_entry.id   a9562c4d22d5cbe862899e48849ca890
#
_cell.length_a   1.000
_cell.length_b   1.000
_cell.length_c   1.000
_cell.angle_alpha   90.00
_cell.angle_beta   90.00
_cell.angle_gamma   90.00
#
_symmetry.space_group_name_H-M   'P 1'
#
loop_
_entity.id
_entity.type
_entity.pdbx_description
1 polymer ?
#
loop_
_entity_poly.entity_id
_entity_poly.type
_entity_poly.pdbx_seq_one_letter_code
_entity_poly.pdbx_strand_id
1 'polypeptide(L)'
;LSSAASDVYKRQVLFTSCTSYKNQHLQQASYNFQPNIKNEYNTNKMKRLLTILTAIVLILAISLQSEAKEKSLIYTIDIKKEIDNTTWIYLHNGLSEAKQLNADAILLHMNTYGGLLESADSMRTAILYSPIPVYVFIDNNAASAGALISIACKKIYMRKGANIGAATVVNQTGAALPDKYQSYMRSMIRSTAEAQGKDTLIQNGDTIYKWKRDPLIAEAMVDDRVIVPNLIDSGKVLTLTSQEALKWGYCDGIAESPDQVITEYIGCKDYEIKSYEPSWFDNVKGFFMSPVIQSLLIIIIIGGIYFEMQTPGLGFPSAAAIIAAILYFAPLYMDGLAENWEILLFILGVILIMLEIFVIPGFGIAGISGIILVVGGLTMSLLNNTVFDFQNVSGMDTGRAALTVLLGLGIGFTLVIWLSNKIGHKGPLKKMALNADLEKAVSSPNLTQLIGKEGTAATVLRPSGKVSIEGELYDGVSESGFIEKGTPIKVVRFESAQVYVINL
;
A
#
# COMPACT_ATOMS: atom_id res chain seq x y z
N LEU A 1 -4.61 38.30 23.03
CA LEU A 1 -4.68 39.48 22.12
C LEU A 1 -4.33 40.85 22.77
N SER A 2 -3.42 40.90 23.75
CA SER A 2 -3.05 42.20 24.38
C SER A 2 -1.55 42.42 24.50
N SER A 3 -0.68 41.59 24.00
CA SER A 3 0.79 41.81 24.10
C SER A 3 1.46 42.21 22.77
N ALA A 4 0.78 42.07 21.64
CA ALA A 4 1.33 42.43 20.32
C ALA A 4 1.14 43.90 19.92
N ALA A 5 0.24 44.66 20.60
CA ALA A 5 -0.02 46.05 20.30
C ALA A 5 0.96 47.04 21.00
N SER A 6 1.66 46.58 22.02
CA SER A 6 2.61 47.40 22.80
C SER A 6 3.97 47.58 22.11
N ASP A 7 4.39 46.61 21.29
CA ASP A 7 5.72 46.64 20.65
C ASP A 7 5.77 47.45 19.35
N VAL A 8 4.64 47.68 18.70
CA VAL A 8 4.56 48.51 17.50
C VAL A 8 4.59 50.00 17.86
N TYR A 9 4.03 50.40 19.01
CA TYR A 9 4.01 51.79 19.45
C TYR A 9 5.37 52.28 19.98
N LYS A 10 6.18 51.39 20.53
CA LYS A 10 7.55 51.73 21.00
C LYS A 10 8.57 51.92 19.89
N ARG A 11 8.33 51.35 18.71
CA ARG A 11 9.22 51.52 17.53
C ARG A 11 8.93 52.80 16.74
N GLN A 12 7.73 53.38 16.81
CA GLN A 12 7.40 54.61 16.11
C GLN A 12 7.88 55.87 16.85
N VAL A 13 8.03 55.83 18.16
CA VAL A 13 8.50 56.99 18.98
C VAL A 13 10.03 57.17 18.93
N LEU A 14 10.79 56.13 18.62
CA LEU A 14 12.24 56.16 18.46
C LEU A 14 12.72 56.69 17.10
N PHE A 15 11.85 56.70 16.08
CA PHE A 15 12.22 57.15 14.72
C PHE A 15 11.99 58.67 14.52
N THR A 16 11.17 59.31 15.36
CA THR A 16 10.88 60.77 15.27
C THR A 16 11.82 61.66 16.09
N SER A 17 12.59 61.10 17.03
CA SER A 17 13.56 61.89 17.84
C SER A 17 14.96 61.92 17.22
N CYS A 18 15.27 61.12 16.19
CA CYS A 18 16.60 61.13 15.57
C CYS A 18 16.73 62.04 14.35
N THR A 19 15.61 62.53 13.78
CA THR A 19 15.62 63.48 12.65
C THR A 19 15.65 64.95 13.03
N SER A 20 15.40 65.29 14.31
CA SER A 20 15.39 66.71 14.78
C SER A 20 16.74 67.20 15.20
N TYR A 21 17.74 66.34 15.46
CA TYR A 21 19.06 66.74 15.93
C TYR A 21 20.12 66.98 14.85
N LYS A 22 19.78 66.67 13.57
CA LYS A 22 20.72 66.77 12.42
C LYS A 22 20.59 68.05 11.61
N ASN A 23 19.57 68.87 11.85
CA ASN A 23 19.32 70.12 11.05
C ASN A 23 19.77 71.42 11.69
N GLN A 24 20.46 71.44 12.86
CA GLN A 24 20.91 72.65 13.52
C GLN A 24 22.42 73.01 13.39
N HIS A 25 23.24 72.13 12.75
CA HIS A 25 24.68 72.38 12.59
C HIS A 25 25.16 72.61 11.15
N LEU A 26 24.28 72.83 10.19
CA LEU A 26 24.63 73.04 8.72
C LEU A 26 24.35 74.47 8.23
N GLN A 27 24.18 75.48 9.12
CA GLN A 27 23.93 76.87 8.67
C GLN A 27 25.09 77.85 8.95
N GLN A 28 26.29 77.40 9.21
CA GLN A 28 27.45 78.34 9.46
C GLN A 28 28.73 77.85 8.73
N ALA A 29 28.68 77.59 7.44
CA ALA A 29 29.89 77.52 6.62
C ALA A 29 29.54 77.75 5.13
N SER A 30 29.04 78.96 4.84
CA SER A 30 28.91 79.39 3.42
C SER A 30 29.69 80.70 3.23
N TYR A 31 30.99 80.56 3.00
CA TYR A 31 31.76 81.59 2.30
C TYR A 31 32.88 80.92 1.47
N ASN A 32 32.80 81.19 0.15
CA ASN A 32 33.86 81.02 -0.82
C ASN A 32 34.35 79.61 -1.23
N PHE A 33 33.67 79.03 -2.19
CA PHE A 33 34.37 78.26 -3.26
C PHE A 33 33.56 78.38 -4.56
N GLN A 34 34.09 79.08 -5.55
CA GLN A 34 33.56 79.05 -6.92
C GLN A 34 34.02 77.72 -7.53
N PRO A 35 33.13 76.78 -7.91
CA PRO A 35 33.55 75.61 -8.67
C PRO A 35 33.74 75.95 -10.11
N ASN A 36 34.84 75.50 -10.64
CA ASN A 36 35.35 75.65 -11.98
C ASN A 36 34.39 74.93 -12.95
N ILE A 37 33.52 75.64 -13.66
CA ILE A 37 32.43 75.14 -14.55
C ILE A 37 32.93 74.14 -15.63
N LYS A 38 34.21 74.09 -15.91
CA LYS A 38 34.79 73.12 -16.86
C LYS A 38 34.87 71.67 -16.34
N ASN A 39 34.94 71.45 -15.02
CA ASN A 39 35.02 70.09 -14.47
C ASN A 39 33.64 69.44 -14.32
N GLU A 40 32.59 70.19 -14.12
CA GLU A 40 31.22 69.67 -13.95
C GLU A 40 30.62 69.12 -15.27
N TYR A 41 30.98 69.76 -16.39
CA TYR A 41 30.57 69.31 -17.72
C TYR A 41 31.20 67.95 -18.11
N ASN A 42 32.45 67.73 -17.75
CA ASN A 42 33.16 66.45 -18.00
C ASN A 42 32.69 65.35 -17.08
N THR A 43 32.37 65.59 -15.83
CA THR A 43 31.87 64.61 -14.88
C THR A 43 30.44 64.14 -15.25
N ASN A 44 29.57 65.03 -15.72
CA ASN A 44 28.22 64.69 -16.19
C ASN A 44 28.26 63.91 -17.52
N LYS A 45 29.20 64.23 -18.42
CA LYS A 45 29.42 63.47 -19.65
C LYS A 45 29.97 62.08 -19.38
N MET A 46 30.86 61.94 -18.39
CA MET A 46 31.43 60.65 -17.97
C MET A 46 30.38 59.79 -17.25
N LYS A 47 29.53 60.38 -16.37
CA LYS A 47 28.37 59.66 -15.75
C LYS A 47 27.38 59.18 -16.82
N ARG A 48 27.04 60.00 -17.83
CA ARG A 48 26.16 59.57 -18.92
C ARG A 48 26.78 58.45 -19.80
N LEU A 49 28.09 58.50 -20.00
CA LEU A 49 28.80 57.45 -20.73
C LEU A 49 28.82 56.15 -19.95
N LEU A 50 29.01 56.20 -18.61
CA LEU A 50 29.01 55.07 -17.72
C LEU A 50 27.60 54.43 -17.65
N THR A 51 26.55 55.26 -17.55
CA THR A 51 25.15 54.73 -17.57
C THR A 51 24.77 54.12 -18.93
N ILE A 52 25.26 54.66 -20.02
CA ILE A 52 25.04 54.04 -21.33
C ILE A 52 25.83 52.72 -21.46
N LEU A 53 27.06 52.69 -20.96
CA LEU A 53 27.90 51.50 -20.96
C LEU A 53 27.30 50.38 -20.06
N THR A 54 26.79 50.75 -18.88
CA THR A 54 26.09 49.79 -17.98
C THR A 54 24.77 49.29 -18.58
N ALA A 55 24.03 50.18 -19.27
CA ALA A 55 22.82 49.76 -19.99
C ALA A 55 23.14 48.81 -21.16
N ILE A 56 24.21 49.06 -21.93
CA ILE A 56 24.68 48.21 -23.02
C ILE A 56 25.16 46.86 -22.46
N VAL A 57 25.92 46.82 -21.35
CA VAL A 57 26.35 45.61 -20.68
C VAL A 57 25.15 44.82 -20.14
N LEU A 58 24.13 45.51 -19.60
CA LEU A 58 22.90 44.88 -19.14
C LEU A 58 22.11 44.27 -20.30
N ILE A 59 21.98 45.00 -21.41
CA ILE A 59 21.33 44.51 -22.63
C ILE A 59 22.11 43.34 -23.26
N LEU A 60 23.44 43.42 -23.29
CA LEU A 60 24.29 42.28 -23.70
C LEU A 60 24.19 41.08 -22.73
N ALA A 61 24.11 41.31 -21.44
CA ALA A 61 23.91 40.25 -20.46
C ALA A 61 22.52 39.58 -20.64
N ILE A 62 21.49 40.36 -20.91
CA ILE A 62 20.14 39.87 -21.21
C ILE A 62 20.10 39.11 -22.55
N SER A 63 20.81 39.60 -23.58
CA SER A 63 20.90 38.91 -24.89
C SER A 63 21.79 37.65 -24.83
N LEU A 64 22.74 37.55 -23.91
CA LEU A 64 23.53 36.35 -23.67
C LEU A 64 22.78 35.31 -22.84
N GLN A 65 21.70 35.67 -22.14
CA GLN A 65 20.80 34.70 -21.48
C GLN A 65 19.76 34.12 -22.46
N SER A 66 19.69 34.58 -23.69
CA SER A 66 18.82 34.01 -24.74
C SER A 66 19.58 32.92 -25.46
N GLU A 67 19.03 31.69 -25.35
CA GLU A 67 19.40 30.45 -26.03
C GLU A 67 20.44 29.53 -25.38
N ALA A 68 20.35 29.28 -24.09
CA ALA A 68 20.49 27.89 -23.69
C ALA A 68 19.17 27.20 -24.08
N LYS A 69 19.09 26.58 -25.26
CA LYS A 69 17.97 25.75 -25.67
C LYS A 69 17.82 24.69 -24.59
N GLU A 70 16.77 24.83 -23.77
CA GLU A 70 16.52 23.84 -22.72
C GLU A 70 16.41 22.49 -23.41
N LYS A 71 17.20 21.51 -22.94
CA LYS A 71 17.12 20.14 -23.43
C LYS A 71 15.70 19.65 -23.18
N SER A 72 15.10 19.05 -24.19
CA SER A 72 13.77 18.46 -24.04
C SER A 72 13.85 17.32 -23.01
N LEU A 73 13.05 17.38 -21.96
CA LEU A 73 13.00 16.34 -20.93
C LEU A 73 12.04 15.23 -21.36
N ILE A 74 12.59 14.06 -21.64
CA ILE A 74 11.83 12.84 -21.92
C ILE A 74 11.79 11.98 -20.67
N TYR A 75 10.59 11.70 -20.18
CA TYR A 75 10.40 10.86 -19.00
C TYR A 75 10.05 9.44 -19.43
N THR A 76 10.82 8.44 -18.99
CA THR A 76 10.60 7.05 -19.39
C THR A 76 10.03 6.23 -18.24
N ILE A 77 9.07 5.35 -18.55
CA ILE A 77 8.44 4.45 -17.58
C ILE A 77 8.47 3.03 -18.15
N ASP A 78 9.10 2.12 -17.43
CA ASP A 78 9.21 0.71 -17.81
C ASP A 78 7.95 -0.07 -17.43
N ILE A 79 7.31 -0.71 -18.42
CA ILE A 79 6.19 -1.64 -18.23
C ILE A 79 6.62 -3.00 -18.81
N LYS A 80 7.51 -3.70 -18.08
CA LYS A 80 8.16 -4.95 -18.50
C LYS A 80 7.74 -6.16 -17.66
N LYS A 81 6.57 -6.06 -17.02
CA LYS A 81 6.01 -7.07 -16.12
C LYS A 81 4.56 -7.32 -16.45
N GLU A 82 3.93 -8.22 -15.71
CA GLU A 82 2.49 -8.38 -15.68
C GLU A 82 1.80 -7.07 -15.23
N ILE A 83 0.67 -6.78 -15.85
CA ILE A 83 -0.15 -5.62 -15.48
C ILE A 83 -0.94 -5.95 -14.23
N ASP A 84 -0.51 -5.40 -13.11
CA ASP A 84 -1.09 -5.57 -11.78
C ASP A 84 -1.20 -4.22 -11.05
N ASN A 85 -1.62 -4.23 -9.82
CA ASN A 85 -1.72 -3.01 -9.00
C ASN A 85 -0.35 -2.33 -8.82
N THR A 86 0.74 -3.09 -8.77
CA THR A 86 2.09 -2.54 -8.63
C THR A 86 2.50 -1.77 -9.88
N THR A 87 2.24 -2.33 -11.07
CA THR A 87 2.51 -1.67 -12.36
C THR A 87 1.65 -0.43 -12.54
N TRP A 88 0.39 -0.47 -12.08
CA TRP A 88 -0.47 0.71 -12.03
C TRP A 88 0.13 1.82 -11.17
N ILE A 89 0.60 1.50 -9.96
CA ILE A 89 1.25 2.46 -9.07
C ILE A 89 2.49 3.08 -9.73
N TYR A 90 3.32 2.28 -10.40
CA TYR A 90 4.51 2.77 -11.09
C TYR A 90 4.14 3.75 -12.20
N LEU A 91 3.12 3.44 -13.00
CA LEU A 91 2.64 4.37 -14.02
C LEU A 91 2.09 5.65 -13.40
N HIS A 92 1.23 5.53 -12.39
CA HIS A 92 0.60 6.67 -11.71
C HIS A 92 1.63 7.62 -11.11
N ASN A 93 2.59 7.08 -10.37
CA ASN A 93 3.68 7.85 -9.77
C ASN A 93 4.58 8.45 -10.83
N GLY A 94 4.93 7.70 -11.89
CA GLY A 94 5.74 8.18 -13.00
C GLY A 94 5.07 9.31 -13.79
N LEU A 95 3.75 9.22 -14.03
CA LEU A 95 2.98 10.33 -14.64
C LEU A 95 2.97 11.58 -13.76
N SER A 96 2.84 11.39 -12.45
CA SER A 96 2.87 12.49 -11.47
C SER A 96 4.25 13.15 -11.39
N GLU A 97 5.32 12.36 -11.35
CA GLU A 97 6.70 12.86 -11.33
C GLU A 97 7.07 13.56 -12.64
N ALA A 98 6.71 12.99 -13.80
CA ALA A 98 6.89 13.63 -15.10
C ALA A 98 6.21 15.00 -15.16
N LYS A 99 5.01 15.12 -14.57
CA LYS A 99 4.29 16.40 -14.47
C LYS A 99 5.00 17.40 -13.56
N GLN A 100 5.51 16.96 -12.40
CA GLN A 100 6.26 17.83 -11.48
C GLN A 100 7.56 18.35 -12.10
N LEU A 101 8.19 17.52 -12.92
CA LEU A 101 9.42 17.85 -13.62
C LEU A 101 9.19 18.64 -14.92
N ASN A 102 7.92 18.90 -15.29
CA ASN A 102 7.54 19.52 -16.56
C ASN A 102 8.15 18.81 -17.78
N ALA A 103 8.06 17.47 -17.82
CA ALA A 103 8.54 16.70 -18.97
C ALA A 103 7.79 17.07 -20.25
N ASP A 104 8.51 17.15 -21.37
CA ASP A 104 7.94 17.46 -22.69
C ASP A 104 7.19 16.26 -23.27
N ALA A 105 7.61 15.04 -22.94
CA ALA A 105 6.99 13.80 -23.36
C ALA A 105 7.25 12.67 -22.37
N ILE A 106 6.34 11.70 -22.36
CA ILE A 106 6.48 10.45 -21.62
C ILE A 106 6.60 9.31 -22.61
N LEU A 107 7.59 8.44 -22.43
CA LEU A 107 7.80 7.26 -23.25
C LEU A 107 7.65 6.00 -22.38
N LEU A 108 6.58 5.23 -22.61
CA LEU A 108 6.40 3.92 -22.00
C LEU A 108 7.26 2.90 -22.75
N HIS A 109 8.10 2.18 -22.04
CA HIS A 109 8.85 1.04 -22.59
C HIS A 109 8.11 -0.25 -22.23
N MET A 110 7.42 -0.82 -23.23
CA MET A 110 6.43 -1.89 -23.06
C MET A 110 6.99 -3.24 -23.45
N ASN A 111 6.88 -4.21 -22.54
CA ASN A 111 7.04 -5.63 -22.84
C ASN A 111 6.22 -6.44 -21.83
N THR A 112 4.97 -6.76 -22.17
CA THR A 112 4.03 -7.45 -21.28
C THR A 112 3.15 -8.44 -22.03
N TYR A 113 2.81 -9.53 -21.36
CA TYR A 113 1.80 -10.49 -21.81
C TYR A 113 0.38 -10.14 -21.34
N GLY A 114 0.20 -9.03 -20.63
CA GLY A 114 -1.07 -8.58 -20.09
C GLY A 114 -1.15 -8.69 -18.58
N GLY A 115 -2.35 -8.83 -18.03
CA GLY A 115 -2.61 -8.94 -16.61
C GLY A 115 -4.02 -8.49 -16.23
N LEU A 116 -4.19 -7.85 -15.08
CA LEU A 116 -5.47 -7.48 -14.52
C LEU A 116 -6.17 -6.39 -15.34
N LEU A 117 -7.44 -6.66 -15.70
CA LEU A 117 -8.25 -5.74 -16.50
C LEU A 117 -8.48 -4.39 -15.78
N GLU A 118 -8.70 -4.41 -14.48
CA GLU A 118 -8.93 -3.23 -13.65
C GLU A 118 -7.71 -2.30 -13.62
N SER A 119 -6.53 -2.87 -13.39
CA SER A 119 -5.27 -2.11 -13.46
C SER A 119 -5.04 -1.55 -14.85
N ALA A 120 -5.35 -2.32 -15.90
CA ALA A 120 -5.24 -1.87 -17.28
C ALA A 120 -6.19 -0.71 -17.61
N ASP A 121 -7.44 -0.74 -17.12
CA ASP A 121 -8.41 0.35 -17.31
C ASP A 121 -7.98 1.63 -16.60
N SER A 122 -7.45 1.52 -15.37
CA SER A 122 -6.89 2.62 -14.62
C SER A 122 -5.71 3.26 -15.36
N MET A 123 -4.79 2.42 -15.88
CA MET A 123 -3.64 2.87 -16.68
C MET A 123 -4.09 3.55 -17.99
N ARG A 124 -5.01 2.92 -18.73
CA ARG A 124 -5.62 3.49 -19.95
C ARG A 124 -6.21 4.87 -19.68
N THR A 125 -7.00 4.99 -18.63
CA THR A 125 -7.68 6.23 -18.27
C THR A 125 -6.66 7.32 -17.93
N ALA A 126 -5.65 7.02 -17.12
CA ALA A 126 -4.60 7.96 -16.76
C ALA A 126 -3.80 8.45 -17.98
N ILE A 127 -3.53 7.56 -18.95
CA ILE A 127 -2.84 7.91 -20.19
C ILE A 127 -3.69 8.81 -21.08
N LEU A 128 -4.97 8.48 -21.29
CA LEU A 128 -5.88 9.25 -22.12
C LEU A 128 -6.07 10.70 -21.63
N TYR A 129 -6.06 10.90 -20.32
CA TYR A 129 -6.23 12.21 -19.69
C TYR A 129 -4.92 12.87 -19.25
N SER A 130 -3.76 12.30 -19.63
CA SER A 130 -2.47 12.89 -19.31
C SER A 130 -2.30 14.26 -20.02
N PRO A 131 -1.92 15.32 -19.29
CA PRO A 131 -1.62 16.62 -19.91
C PRO A 131 -0.32 16.58 -20.74
N ILE A 132 0.57 15.61 -20.46
CA ILE A 132 1.82 15.40 -21.19
C ILE A 132 1.58 14.29 -22.22
N PRO A 133 2.04 14.44 -23.47
CA PRO A 133 1.87 13.41 -24.48
C PRO A 133 2.58 12.13 -24.10
N VAL A 134 1.83 11.02 -24.04
CA VAL A 134 2.34 9.70 -23.72
C VAL A 134 2.53 8.91 -25.02
N TYR A 135 3.73 8.44 -25.24
CA TYR A 135 4.13 7.55 -26.34
C TYR A 135 4.45 6.17 -25.79
N VAL A 136 4.36 5.13 -26.61
CA VAL A 136 4.77 3.79 -26.22
C VAL A 136 5.75 3.21 -27.23
N PHE A 137 6.81 2.60 -26.74
CA PHE A 137 7.72 1.75 -27.51
C PHE A 137 7.52 0.30 -27.06
N ILE A 138 6.99 -0.52 -27.98
CA ILE A 138 6.77 -1.95 -27.74
C ILE A 138 8.05 -2.69 -28.13
N ASP A 139 8.76 -3.19 -27.13
CA ASP A 139 10.01 -3.90 -27.30
C ASP A 139 9.81 -5.28 -27.93
N ASN A 140 8.92 -6.10 -27.32
CA ASN A 140 8.62 -7.44 -27.81
C ASN A 140 7.12 -7.72 -27.84
N ASN A 141 6.42 -7.54 -26.72
CA ASN A 141 4.99 -7.85 -26.62
C ASN A 141 4.18 -6.73 -25.98
N ALA A 142 3.03 -6.45 -26.55
CA ALA A 142 1.94 -5.70 -25.93
C ALA A 142 0.66 -6.55 -26.07
N ALA A 143 0.60 -7.67 -25.36
CA ALA A 143 -0.53 -8.57 -25.41
C ALA A 143 -1.59 -8.21 -24.37
N SER A 144 -2.87 -8.51 -24.65
CA SER A 144 -3.99 -8.37 -23.72
C SER A 144 -4.10 -6.93 -23.16
N ALA A 145 -3.96 -6.74 -21.84
CA ALA A 145 -3.93 -5.45 -21.18
C ALA A 145 -2.88 -4.49 -21.81
N GLY A 146 -1.75 -5.03 -22.28
CA GLY A 146 -0.72 -4.26 -22.96
C GLY A 146 -1.20 -3.60 -24.27
N ALA A 147 -2.06 -4.29 -25.03
CA ALA A 147 -2.68 -3.72 -26.23
C ALA A 147 -3.61 -2.56 -25.88
N LEU A 148 -4.48 -2.73 -24.88
CA LEU A 148 -5.39 -1.68 -24.42
C LEU A 148 -4.62 -0.41 -23.97
N ILE A 149 -3.57 -0.59 -23.18
CA ILE A 149 -2.71 0.50 -22.69
C ILE A 149 -1.99 1.18 -23.86
N SER A 150 -1.46 0.40 -24.81
CA SER A 150 -0.76 0.94 -25.97
C SER A 150 -1.69 1.75 -26.87
N ILE A 151 -2.94 1.28 -27.08
CA ILE A 151 -3.96 1.99 -27.87
C ILE A 151 -4.34 3.34 -27.23
N ALA A 152 -4.25 3.46 -25.90
CA ALA A 152 -4.50 4.72 -25.21
C ALA A 152 -3.40 5.76 -25.43
N CYS A 153 -2.17 5.35 -25.78
CA CYS A 153 -1.05 6.24 -26.01
C CYS A 153 -1.25 7.08 -27.30
N LYS A 154 -0.70 8.30 -27.32
CA LYS A 154 -0.78 9.23 -28.46
C LYS A 154 -0.19 8.65 -29.73
N LYS A 155 0.94 7.90 -29.62
CA LYS A 155 1.58 7.16 -30.72
C LYS A 155 2.17 5.86 -30.22
N ILE A 156 2.23 4.87 -31.11
CA ILE A 156 2.76 3.53 -30.84
C ILE A 156 3.96 3.29 -31.76
N TYR A 157 5.09 2.96 -31.16
CA TYR A 157 6.30 2.53 -31.88
C TYR A 157 6.61 1.09 -31.50
N MET A 158 7.10 0.32 -32.45
CA MET A 158 7.34 -1.10 -32.26
C MET A 158 8.73 -1.48 -32.71
N ARG A 159 9.38 -2.39 -31.98
CA ARG A 159 10.57 -3.04 -32.49
C ARG A 159 10.19 -4.03 -33.61
N LYS A 160 11.12 -4.25 -34.53
CA LYS A 160 10.95 -5.30 -35.56
C LYS A 160 10.76 -6.66 -34.88
N GLY A 161 9.65 -7.33 -35.19
CA GLY A 161 9.27 -8.62 -34.56
C GLY A 161 8.42 -8.49 -33.32
N ALA A 162 8.10 -7.28 -32.85
CA ALA A 162 7.16 -7.09 -31.76
C ALA A 162 5.71 -7.33 -32.21
N ASN A 163 4.85 -7.62 -31.22
CA ASN A 163 3.44 -7.95 -31.43
C ASN A 163 2.53 -7.10 -30.55
N ILE A 164 1.30 -6.82 -31.05
CA ILE A 164 0.24 -6.14 -30.30
C ILE A 164 -1.10 -6.81 -30.58
N GLY A 165 -1.90 -7.09 -29.54
CA GLY A 165 -3.25 -7.69 -29.68
C GLY A 165 -3.54 -8.76 -28.65
N ALA A 166 -4.26 -9.82 -29.03
CA ALA A 166 -4.66 -10.95 -28.19
C ALA A 166 -5.30 -10.52 -26.86
N ALA A 167 -6.36 -9.70 -26.92
CA ALA A 167 -6.94 -9.05 -25.76
C ALA A 167 -8.25 -9.73 -25.25
N THR A 168 -8.48 -10.99 -25.60
CA THR A 168 -9.58 -11.79 -25.05
C THR A 168 -9.43 -11.90 -23.52
N VAL A 169 -10.51 -11.67 -22.79
CA VAL A 169 -10.50 -11.80 -21.34
C VAL A 169 -10.56 -13.28 -20.96
N VAL A 170 -9.53 -13.75 -20.27
CA VAL A 170 -9.37 -15.13 -19.84
C VAL A 170 -9.27 -15.25 -18.32
N ASN A 171 -9.59 -16.42 -17.79
CA ASN A 171 -9.33 -16.75 -16.39
C ASN A 171 -7.87 -17.20 -16.18
N GLN A 172 -7.52 -17.54 -14.95
CA GLN A 172 -6.15 -17.98 -14.59
C GLN A 172 -5.70 -19.26 -15.31
N THR A 173 -6.64 -20.07 -15.85
CA THR A 173 -6.33 -21.29 -16.62
C THR A 173 -6.22 -21.02 -18.12
N GLY A 174 -6.39 -19.78 -18.57
CA GLY A 174 -6.38 -19.40 -19.98
C GLY A 174 -7.70 -19.60 -20.70
N ALA A 175 -8.76 -20.06 -20.03
CA ALA A 175 -10.08 -20.22 -20.63
C ALA A 175 -10.80 -18.86 -20.74
N ALA A 176 -11.45 -18.61 -21.89
CA ALA A 176 -12.20 -17.39 -22.12
C ALA A 176 -13.35 -17.24 -21.11
N LEU A 177 -13.47 -16.03 -20.56
CA LEU A 177 -14.58 -15.69 -19.68
C LEU A 177 -15.90 -15.55 -20.44
N PRO A 178 -17.06 -15.63 -19.74
CA PRO A 178 -18.38 -15.44 -20.35
C PRO A 178 -18.49 -14.14 -21.15
N ASP A 179 -19.37 -14.12 -22.16
CA ASP A 179 -19.51 -12.97 -23.10
C ASP A 179 -19.75 -11.62 -22.44
N LYS A 180 -20.32 -11.56 -21.24
CA LYS A 180 -20.47 -10.31 -20.46
C LYS A 180 -19.12 -9.59 -20.29
N TYR A 181 -18.07 -10.33 -19.95
CA TYR A 181 -16.73 -9.76 -19.74
C TYR A 181 -16.07 -9.41 -21.07
N GLN A 182 -16.28 -10.24 -22.08
CA GLN A 182 -15.81 -9.97 -23.44
C GLN A 182 -16.47 -8.70 -24.01
N SER A 183 -17.78 -8.55 -23.79
CA SER A 183 -18.54 -7.38 -24.23
C SER A 183 -18.03 -6.09 -23.60
N TYR A 184 -17.71 -6.13 -22.29
CA TYR A 184 -17.13 -4.99 -21.59
C TYR A 184 -15.76 -4.61 -22.19
N MET A 185 -14.88 -5.61 -22.36
CA MET A 185 -13.55 -5.38 -22.94
C MET A 185 -13.61 -4.88 -24.38
N ARG A 186 -14.52 -5.45 -25.21
CA ARG A 186 -14.78 -4.94 -26.59
C ARG A 186 -15.13 -3.45 -26.60
N SER A 187 -16.08 -3.09 -25.74
CA SER A 187 -16.51 -1.69 -25.63
C SER A 187 -15.36 -0.79 -25.18
N MET A 188 -14.57 -1.22 -24.22
CA MET A 188 -13.45 -0.48 -23.68
C MET A 188 -12.35 -0.24 -24.72
N ILE A 189 -11.89 -1.30 -25.40
CA ILE A 189 -10.81 -1.17 -26.39
C ILE A 189 -11.25 -0.38 -27.62
N ARG A 190 -12.52 -0.55 -28.04
CA ARG A 190 -13.12 0.23 -29.11
C ARG A 190 -13.19 1.72 -28.78
N SER A 191 -13.75 2.06 -27.63
CA SER A 191 -13.85 3.47 -27.19
C SER A 191 -12.47 4.12 -27.00
N THR A 192 -11.47 3.33 -26.60
CA THR A 192 -10.08 3.79 -26.50
C THR A 192 -9.50 4.14 -27.88
N ALA A 193 -9.76 3.30 -28.89
CA ALA A 193 -9.35 3.58 -30.26
C ALA A 193 -10.10 4.81 -30.83
N GLU A 194 -11.40 4.94 -30.58
CA GLU A 194 -12.22 6.09 -30.97
C GLU A 194 -11.71 7.39 -30.34
N ALA A 195 -11.26 7.36 -29.08
CA ALA A 195 -10.74 8.52 -28.37
C ALA A 195 -9.47 9.11 -29.02
N GLN A 196 -8.72 8.33 -29.82
CA GLN A 196 -7.57 8.84 -30.58
C GLN A 196 -8.00 9.74 -31.75
N GLY A 197 -9.28 9.74 -32.14
CA GLY A 197 -9.86 10.61 -33.17
C GLY A 197 -9.58 10.14 -34.59
N LYS A 198 -9.86 11.06 -35.53
CA LYS A 198 -9.72 10.83 -36.97
C LYS A 198 -8.74 11.81 -37.58
N ASP A 199 -8.02 11.38 -38.58
CA ASP A 199 -7.24 12.23 -39.45
C ASP A 199 -8.12 12.72 -40.62
N THR A 200 -7.91 13.95 -41.02
CA THR A 200 -8.58 14.54 -42.18
C THR A 200 -7.66 14.41 -43.39
N LEU A 201 -8.08 13.64 -44.36
CA LEU A 201 -7.37 13.45 -45.62
C LEU A 201 -8.12 14.17 -46.74
N ILE A 202 -7.41 14.91 -47.57
CA ILE A 202 -7.98 15.51 -48.80
C ILE A 202 -7.58 14.62 -49.98
N GLN A 203 -8.55 13.94 -50.59
CA GLN A 203 -8.33 13.07 -51.75
C GLN A 203 -9.27 13.49 -52.86
N ASN A 204 -8.72 13.84 -54.01
CA ASN A 204 -9.46 14.29 -55.19
C ASN A 204 -10.36 15.53 -54.96
N GLY A 205 -10.05 16.39 -53.97
CA GLY A 205 -10.86 17.55 -53.59
C GLY A 205 -11.92 17.26 -52.52
N ASP A 206 -12.14 16.01 -52.17
CA ASP A 206 -13.07 15.60 -51.11
C ASP A 206 -12.34 15.41 -49.76
N THR A 207 -13.02 15.79 -48.68
CA THR A 207 -12.52 15.62 -47.30
C THR A 207 -12.96 14.26 -46.80
N ILE A 208 -11.99 13.37 -46.55
CA ILE A 208 -12.23 12.02 -46.03
C ILE A 208 -11.73 11.98 -44.59
N TYR A 209 -12.56 11.48 -43.67
CA TYR A 209 -12.21 11.25 -42.27
C TYR A 209 -11.82 9.80 -42.05
N LYS A 210 -10.56 9.52 -41.79
CA LYS A 210 -10.04 8.18 -41.48
C LYS A 210 -9.69 8.07 -40.01
N TRP A 211 -10.11 6.99 -39.36
CA TRP A 211 -9.67 6.72 -37.98
C TRP A 211 -8.16 6.63 -37.89
N LYS A 212 -7.55 7.25 -36.88
CA LYS A 212 -6.12 7.06 -36.58
C LYS A 212 -5.86 5.62 -36.21
N ARG A 213 -6.75 5.05 -35.39
CA ARG A 213 -6.82 3.61 -35.07
C ARG A 213 -8.23 3.14 -35.33
N ASP A 214 -8.39 2.17 -36.22
CA ASP A 214 -9.71 1.68 -36.59
C ASP A 214 -10.34 0.91 -35.41
N PRO A 215 -11.48 1.37 -34.85
CA PRO A 215 -12.12 0.73 -33.70
C PRO A 215 -12.50 -0.73 -33.96
N LEU A 216 -12.78 -1.11 -35.22
CA LEU A 216 -13.12 -2.49 -35.59
C LEU A 216 -11.90 -3.43 -35.44
N ILE A 217 -10.70 -2.95 -35.76
CA ILE A 217 -9.44 -3.69 -35.57
C ILE A 217 -9.17 -3.89 -34.08
N ALA A 218 -9.42 -2.86 -33.26
CA ALA A 218 -9.30 -3.00 -31.78
C ALA A 218 -10.26 -4.06 -31.25
N GLU A 219 -11.50 -4.07 -31.74
CA GLU A 219 -12.52 -5.03 -31.33
C GLU A 219 -12.14 -6.47 -31.72
N ALA A 220 -11.54 -6.66 -32.92
CA ALA A 220 -11.03 -7.95 -33.39
C ALA A 220 -9.88 -8.51 -32.53
N MET A 221 -9.18 -7.67 -31.77
CA MET A 221 -8.18 -8.14 -30.78
C MET A 221 -8.81 -8.83 -29.56
N VAL A 222 -10.11 -8.62 -29.31
CA VAL A 222 -10.85 -9.19 -28.18
C VAL A 222 -11.73 -10.35 -28.60
N ASP A 223 -12.45 -10.21 -29.73
CA ASP A 223 -13.54 -11.09 -30.13
C ASP A 223 -13.24 -11.76 -31.48
N ASP A 224 -13.22 -13.08 -31.44
CA ASP A 224 -12.97 -13.93 -32.61
C ASP A 224 -14.11 -13.95 -33.64
N ARG A 225 -15.29 -13.40 -33.32
CA ARG A 225 -16.42 -13.22 -34.22
C ARG A 225 -16.28 -12.03 -35.15
N VAL A 226 -15.40 -11.10 -34.82
CA VAL A 226 -15.20 -9.87 -35.58
C VAL A 226 -14.37 -10.16 -36.84
N ILE A 227 -14.91 -9.81 -37.99
CA ILE A 227 -14.25 -9.95 -39.29
C ILE A 227 -13.72 -8.58 -39.72
N VAL A 228 -12.44 -8.52 -40.04
CA VAL A 228 -11.83 -7.36 -40.70
C VAL A 228 -11.35 -7.80 -42.08
N PRO A 229 -11.95 -7.31 -43.16
CA PRO A 229 -11.62 -7.76 -44.54
C PRO A 229 -10.12 -7.60 -44.83
N ASN A 230 -9.51 -8.62 -45.40
CA ASN A 230 -8.07 -8.68 -45.73
C ASN A 230 -7.12 -8.67 -44.55
N LEU A 231 -7.61 -8.84 -43.30
CA LEU A 231 -6.78 -8.89 -42.10
C LEU A 231 -7.08 -10.14 -41.27
N ILE A 232 -8.33 -10.38 -40.90
CA ILE A 232 -8.69 -11.53 -40.07
C ILE A 232 -10.10 -12.04 -40.39
N ASP A 233 -10.24 -13.36 -40.38
CA ASP A 233 -11.50 -14.07 -40.56
C ASP A 233 -12.13 -14.43 -39.19
N SER A 234 -13.41 -14.75 -39.19
CA SER A 234 -14.12 -15.23 -37.99
C SER A 234 -13.48 -16.52 -37.42
N GLY A 235 -13.53 -16.66 -36.10
CA GLY A 235 -12.97 -17.77 -35.35
C GLY A 235 -11.49 -17.58 -34.94
N LYS A 236 -10.95 -16.37 -35.11
CA LYS A 236 -9.58 -16.04 -34.75
C LYS A 236 -9.52 -14.72 -34.00
N VAL A 237 -8.75 -14.65 -32.96
CA VAL A 237 -8.44 -13.41 -32.23
C VAL A 237 -7.23 -12.73 -32.88
N LEU A 238 -7.34 -11.43 -33.11
CA LEU A 238 -6.32 -10.66 -33.84
C LEU A 238 -5.09 -10.38 -32.96
N THR A 239 -3.93 -10.66 -33.52
CA THR A 239 -2.64 -10.18 -33.05
C THR A 239 -1.86 -9.65 -34.25
N LEU A 240 -1.42 -8.40 -34.18
CA LEU A 240 -0.66 -7.77 -35.26
C LEU A 240 0.83 -7.87 -34.99
N THR A 241 1.59 -8.27 -35.99
CA THR A 241 3.03 -8.07 -36.05
C THR A 241 3.36 -6.58 -36.23
N SER A 242 4.58 -6.16 -35.98
CA SER A 242 4.99 -4.76 -36.18
C SER A 242 4.74 -4.23 -37.60
N GLN A 243 4.88 -5.09 -38.62
CA GLN A 243 4.62 -4.72 -40.04
C GLN A 243 3.11 -4.58 -40.34
N GLU A 244 2.31 -5.51 -39.84
CA GLU A 244 0.85 -5.41 -39.96
C GLU A 244 0.31 -4.21 -39.20
N ALA A 245 0.81 -3.97 -37.98
CA ALA A 245 0.43 -2.82 -37.16
C ALA A 245 0.75 -1.51 -37.89
N LEU A 246 1.92 -1.40 -38.54
CA LEU A 246 2.30 -0.25 -39.35
C LEU A 246 1.34 -0.06 -40.55
N LYS A 247 1.04 -1.16 -41.26
CA LYS A 247 0.13 -1.14 -42.43
C LYS A 247 -1.28 -0.70 -42.06
N TRP A 248 -1.79 -1.16 -40.91
CA TRP A 248 -3.17 -0.95 -40.47
C TRP A 248 -3.35 0.25 -39.51
N GLY A 249 -2.29 1.02 -39.24
CA GLY A 249 -2.35 2.24 -38.43
C GLY A 249 -2.33 2.02 -36.91
N TYR A 250 -1.93 0.81 -36.48
CA TYR A 250 -1.72 0.48 -35.06
C TYR A 250 -0.25 0.61 -34.61
N CYS A 251 0.63 0.99 -35.52
CA CYS A 251 2.00 1.41 -35.26
C CYS A 251 2.31 2.67 -36.06
N ASP A 252 2.87 3.67 -35.45
CA ASP A 252 3.25 4.95 -36.07
C ASP A 252 4.68 4.92 -36.62
N GLY A 253 5.49 3.91 -36.25
CA GLY A 253 6.85 3.74 -36.76
C GLY A 253 7.55 2.55 -36.12
N ILE A 254 8.50 1.97 -36.86
CA ILE A 254 9.34 0.85 -36.41
C ILE A 254 10.69 1.42 -35.97
N ALA A 255 11.09 1.11 -34.74
CA ALA A 255 12.34 1.55 -34.13
C ALA A 255 13.04 0.38 -33.42
N GLU A 256 14.37 0.40 -33.38
CA GLU A 256 15.14 -0.64 -32.71
C GLU A 256 15.41 -0.32 -31.23
N SER A 257 15.21 0.93 -30.81
CA SER A 257 15.45 1.36 -29.44
C SER A 257 14.58 2.56 -29.03
N PRO A 258 14.38 2.80 -27.72
CA PRO A 258 13.74 4.01 -27.21
C PRO A 258 14.44 5.30 -27.69
N ASP A 259 15.77 5.31 -27.78
CA ASP A 259 16.53 6.48 -28.26
C ASP A 259 16.20 6.82 -29.70
N GLN A 260 16.01 5.80 -30.56
CA GLN A 260 15.61 6.04 -31.96
C GLN A 260 14.20 6.65 -32.00
N VAL A 261 13.26 6.22 -31.13
CA VAL A 261 11.93 6.83 -31.03
C VAL A 261 12.05 8.32 -30.67
N ILE A 262 12.92 8.65 -29.71
CA ILE A 262 13.09 10.02 -29.24
C ILE A 262 13.67 10.90 -30.34
N THR A 263 14.71 10.43 -31.01
CA THR A 263 15.47 11.23 -31.98
C THR A 263 14.78 11.35 -33.33
N GLU A 264 14.24 10.25 -33.87
CA GLU A 264 13.70 10.21 -35.23
C GLU A 264 12.20 10.55 -35.27
N TYR A 265 11.40 10.07 -34.29
CA TYR A 265 9.96 10.18 -34.35
C TYR A 265 9.39 11.28 -33.45
N ILE A 266 9.94 11.50 -32.26
CA ILE A 266 9.57 12.64 -31.40
C ILE A 266 10.29 13.89 -31.90
N GLY A 267 11.48 13.74 -32.51
CA GLY A 267 12.25 14.82 -33.16
C GLY A 267 13.09 15.64 -32.18
N CYS A 268 13.35 15.11 -30.98
CA CYS A 268 14.21 15.74 -29.99
C CYS A 268 15.67 15.41 -30.28
N LYS A 269 16.45 16.38 -30.80
CA LYS A 269 17.88 16.19 -31.07
C LYS A 269 18.76 16.40 -29.86
N ASP A 270 18.34 17.28 -28.95
CA ASP A 270 19.01 17.56 -27.68
C ASP A 270 18.02 17.30 -26.55
N TYR A 271 18.19 16.20 -25.85
CA TYR A 271 17.25 15.75 -24.84
C TYR A 271 17.96 15.18 -23.60
N GLU A 272 17.26 15.19 -22.50
CA GLU A 272 17.60 14.53 -21.26
C GLU A 272 16.57 13.44 -20.99
N ILE A 273 17.03 12.22 -20.64
CA ILE A 273 16.14 11.14 -20.23
C ILE A 273 16.16 11.08 -18.71
N LYS A 274 14.98 11.09 -18.11
CA LYS A 274 14.76 10.64 -16.73
C LYS A 274 13.86 9.44 -16.75
N SER A 275 14.24 8.41 -16.01
CA SER A 275 13.47 7.18 -15.88
C SER A 275 12.79 7.12 -14.53
N TYR A 276 11.56 6.63 -14.50
CA TYR A 276 10.92 6.28 -13.25
C TYR A 276 11.66 5.11 -12.61
N GLU A 277 12.21 5.33 -11.45
CA GLU A 277 12.81 4.27 -10.63
C GLU A 277 11.91 4.06 -9.42
N PRO A 278 11.25 2.89 -9.30
CA PRO A 278 10.46 2.58 -8.13
C PRO A 278 11.30 2.75 -6.87
N SER A 279 10.82 3.56 -5.95
CA SER A 279 11.52 3.78 -4.69
C SER A 279 11.62 2.46 -3.91
N TRP A 280 12.61 2.36 -3.02
CA TRP A 280 12.67 1.24 -2.08
C TRP A 280 11.31 1.04 -1.38
N PHE A 281 10.64 2.13 -1.05
CA PHE A 281 9.34 2.13 -0.39
C PHE A 281 8.23 1.52 -1.27
N ASP A 282 8.19 1.82 -2.58
CA ASP A 282 7.21 1.24 -3.51
C ASP A 282 7.40 -0.28 -3.65
N ASN A 283 8.66 -0.73 -3.66
CA ASN A 283 8.97 -2.16 -3.70
C ASN A 283 8.53 -2.88 -2.42
N VAL A 284 8.77 -2.29 -1.24
CA VAL A 284 8.32 -2.82 0.05
C VAL A 284 6.79 -2.84 0.12
N LYS A 285 6.14 -1.76 -0.31
CA LYS A 285 4.68 -1.67 -0.39
C LYS A 285 4.10 -2.76 -1.28
N GLY A 286 4.60 -2.89 -2.51
CA GLY A 286 4.18 -3.94 -3.44
C GLY A 286 4.39 -5.35 -2.89
N PHE A 287 5.47 -5.60 -2.14
CA PHE A 287 5.70 -6.87 -1.48
C PHE A 287 4.58 -7.20 -0.47
N PHE A 288 4.22 -6.25 0.41
CA PHE A 288 3.16 -6.46 1.40
C PHE A 288 1.76 -6.53 0.78
N MET A 289 1.56 -5.98 -0.42
CA MET A 289 0.30 -6.05 -1.17
C MET A 289 0.12 -7.35 -1.97
N SER A 290 1.15 -8.18 -2.09
CA SER A 290 1.03 -9.45 -2.82
C SER A 290 0.06 -10.42 -2.12
N PRO A 291 -0.81 -11.17 -2.85
CA PRO A 291 -1.81 -12.05 -2.24
C PRO A 291 -1.22 -13.10 -1.29
N VAL A 292 -0.01 -13.59 -1.58
CA VAL A 292 0.69 -14.57 -0.73
C VAL A 292 1.06 -13.95 0.61
N ILE A 293 1.63 -12.75 0.60
CA ILE A 293 2.03 -12.05 1.85
C ILE A 293 0.78 -11.58 2.61
N GLN A 294 -0.26 -11.11 1.92
CA GLN A 294 -1.54 -10.77 2.54
C GLN A 294 -2.14 -11.96 3.29
N SER A 295 -2.17 -13.15 2.67
CA SER A 295 -2.62 -14.37 3.32
C SER A 295 -1.76 -14.73 4.55
N LEU A 296 -0.44 -14.57 4.45
CA LEU A 296 0.48 -14.81 5.58
C LEU A 296 0.24 -13.83 6.73
N LEU A 297 0.02 -12.56 6.43
CA LEU A 297 -0.29 -11.55 7.44
C LEU A 297 -1.61 -11.84 8.15
N ILE A 298 -2.65 -12.27 7.41
CA ILE A 298 -3.92 -12.73 7.98
C ILE A 298 -3.70 -13.91 8.95
N ILE A 299 -2.87 -14.88 8.57
CA ILE A 299 -2.51 -16.01 9.44
C ILE A 299 -1.87 -15.53 10.75
N ILE A 300 -0.94 -14.56 10.67
CA ILE A 300 -0.26 -14.00 11.84
C ILE A 300 -1.25 -13.21 12.72
N ILE A 301 -2.14 -12.41 12.11
CA ILE A 301 -3.16 -11.64 12.82
C ILE A 301 -4.06 -12.59 13.63
N ILE A 302 -4.68 -13.55 12.96
CA ILE A 302 -5.63 -14.47 13.59
C ILE A 302 -4.93 -15.40 14.57
N GLY A 303 -3.76 -15.93 14.19
CA GLY A 303 -2.96 -16.77 15.07
C GLY A 303 -2.50 -16.04 16.33
N GLY A 304 -2.05 -14.80 16.21
CA GLY A 304 -1.64 -13.98 17.35
C GLY A 304 -2.80 -13.67 18.30
N ILE A 305 -3.96 -13.28 17.76
CA ILE A 305 -5.18 -13.08 18.56
C ILE A 305 -5.55 -14.39 19.29
N TYR A 306 -5.58 -15.51 18.57
CA TYR A 306 -5.91 -16.81 19.17
C TYR A 306 -4.96 -17.22 20.29
N PHE A 307 -3.64 -17.10 20.08
CA PHE A 307 -2.65 -17.47 21.10
C PHE A 307 -2.72 -16.56 22.33
N GLU A 308 -2.94 -15.26 22.17
CA GLU A 308 -3.13 -14.35 23.30
C GLU A 308 -4.37 -14.71 24.12
N MET A 309 -5.44 -15.16 23.45
CA MET A 309 -6.67 -15.61 24.11
C MET A 309 -6.47 -16.91 24.92
N GLN A 310 -5.61 -17.83 24.43
CA GLN A 310 -5.30 -19.08 25.12
C GLN A 310 -4.35 -18.89 26.30
N THR A 311 -3.46 -17.90 26.23
CA THR A 311 -2.42 -17.64 27.25
C THR A 311 -2.34 -16.14 27.55
N PRO A 312 -3.36 -15.59 28.23
CA PRO A 312 -3.40 -14.15 28.49
C PRO A 312 -2.19 -13.69 29.31
N GLY A 313 -1.55 -12.59 28.83
CA GLY A 313 -0.43 -11.96 29.52
C GLY A 313 0.96 -12.24 28.94
N LEU A 314 1.10 -13.01 27.86
CA LEU A 314 2.38 -13.19 27.16
C LEU A 314 2.77 -11.94 26.34
N GLY A 315 1.81 -11.20 25.81
CA GLY A 315 2.01 -9.95 25.07
C GLY A 315 2.69 -10.10 23.71
N PHE A 316 3.51 -11.12 23.49
CA PHE A 316 4.21 -11.36 22.23
C PHE A 316 3.26 -11.71 21.08
N PRO A 317 2.27 -12.62 21.24
CA PRO A 317 1.34 -12.94 20.16
C PRO A 317 0.48 -11.73 19.75
N SER A 318 0.00 -10.95 20.72
CA SER A 318 -0.76 -9.73 20.44
C SER A 318 0.10 -8.66 19.75
N ALA A 319 1.36 -8.49 20.17
CA ALA A 319 2.29 -7.58 19.49
C ALA A 319 2.54 -8.00 18.04
N ALA A 320 2.73 -9.31 17.78
CA ALA A 320 2.88 -9.84 16.44
C ALA A 320 1.63 -9.62 15.57
N ALA A 321 0.42 -9.83 16.15
CA ALA A 321 -0.85 -9.56 15.46
C ALA A 321 -1.02 -8.08 15.11
N ILE A 322 -0.68 -7.16 16.02
CA ILE A 322 -0.76 -5.71 15.77
C ILE A 322 0.22 -5.30 14.67
N ILE A 323 1.47 -5.75 14.72
CA ILE A 323 2.46 -5.47 13.68
C ILE A 323 1.98 -6.01 12.32
N ALA A 324 1.48 -7.25 12.29
CA ALA A 324 0.94 -7.83 11.07
C ALA A 324 -0.27 -7.06 10.54
N ALA A 325 -1.17 -6.57 11.40
CA ALA A 325 -2.30 -5.74 11.00
C ALA A 325 -1.83 -4.39 10.42
N ILE A 326 -0.84 -3.76 11.01
CA ILE A 326 -0.24 -2.52 10.45
C ILE A 326 0.36 -2.80 9.07
N LEU A 327 1.15 -3.88 8.92
CA LEU A 327 1.76 -4.26 7.64
C LEU A 327 0.72 -4.68 6.60
N TYR A 328 -0.44 -5.14 7.02
CA TYR A 328 -1.58 -5.48 6.16
C TYR A 328 -2.29 -4.21 5.67
N PHE A 329 -2.74 -3.35 6.59
CA PHE A 329 -3.59 -2.22 6.26
C PHE A 329 -2.83 -0.99 5.76
N ALA A 330 -1.60 -0.71 6.25
CA ALA A 330 -0.90 0.52 5.90
C ALA A 330 -0.60 0.64 4.39
N PRO A 331 -0.09 -0.39 3.68
CA PRO A 331 0.11 -0.31 2.24
C PRO A 331 -1.20 -0.10 1.47
N LEU A 332 -2.27 -0.81 1.86
CA LEU A 332 -3.59 -0.70 1.22
C LEU A 332 -4.22 0.68 1.43
N TYR A 333 -4.07 1.24 2.62
CA TYR A 333 -4.54 2.59 2.95
C TYR A 333 -3.80 3.67 2.16
N MET A 334 -2.47 3.54 2.03
CA MET A 334 -1.65 4.50 1.30
C MET A 334 -1.93 4.54 -0.19
N ASP A 335 -2.39 3.44 -0.77
CA ASP A 335 -2.78 3.35 -2.18
C ASP A 335 -4.28 3.62 -2.41
N GLY A 336 -5.00 3.98 -1.35
CA GLY A 336 -6.43 4.27 -1.42
C GLY A 336 -7.31 3.04 -1.66
N LEU A 337 -6.76 1.82 -1.52
CA LEU A 337 -7.51 0.58 -1.62
C LEU A 337 -8.30 0.29 -0.33
N ALA A 338 -7.70 0.59 0.84
CA ALA A 338 -8.37 0.52 2.12
C ALA A 338 -8.70 1.92 2.63
N GLU A 339 -9.91 2.12 3.09
CA GLU A 339 -10.36 3.35 3.73
C GLU A 339 -10.47 3.18 5.26
N ASN A 340 -10.77 4.26 5.95
CA ASN A 340 -10.86 4.24 7.41
C ASN A 340 -11.95 3.31 7.94
N TRP A 341 -13.02 3.06 7.17
CA TRP A 341 -14.15 2.27 7.60
C TRP A 341 -13.88 0.76 7.63
N GLU A 342 -13.06 0.22 6.71
CA GLU A 342 -12.66 -1.19 6.74
C GLU A 342 -11.78 -1.48 7.95
N ILE A 343 -10.85 -0.58 8.25
CA ILE A 343 -10.01 -0.66 9.44
C ILE A 343 -10.87 -0.60 10.70
N LEU A 344 -11.88 0.27 10.70
CA LEU A 344 -12.82 0.41 11.82
C LEU A 344 -13.68 -0.84 12.00
N LEU A 345 -14.17 -1.44 10.91
CA LEU A 345 -14.88 -2.73 10.95
C LEU A 345 -14.02 -3.84 11.54
N PHE A 346 -12.76 -3.93 11.09
CA PHE A 346 -11.80 -4.91 11.60
C PHE A 346 -11.58 -4.73 13.12
N ILE A 347 -11.31 -3.50 13.58
CA ILE A 347 -11.08 -3.20 15.00
C ILE A 347 -12.33 -3.52 15.82
N LEU A 348 -13.52 -3.11 15.35
CA LEU A 348 -14.77 -3.40 16.03
C LEU A 348 -15.02 -4.90 16.11
N GLY A 349 -14.74 -5.65 15.05
CA GLY A 349 -14.84 -7.10 15.03
C GLY A 349 -13.94 -7.76 16.07
N VAL A 350 -12.68 -7.32 16.16
CA VAL A 350 -11.73 -7.82 17.18
C VAL A 350 -12.24 -7.51 18.60
N ILE A 351 -12.74 -6.29 18.84
CA ILE A 351 -13.31 -5.93 20.14
C ILE A 351 -14.50 -6.82 20.50
N LEU A 352 -15.41 -7.10 19.57
CA LEU A 352 -16.57 -7.97 19.80
C LEU A 352 -16.14 -9.41 20.12
N ILE A 353 -15.14 -9.94 19.42
CA ILE A 353 -14.58 -11.26 19.72
C ILE A 353 -13.96 -11.28 21.13
N MET A 354 -13.24 -10.24 21.50
CA MET A 354 -12.65 -10.13 22.84
C MET A 354 -13.73 -10.04 23.92
N LEU A 355 -14.78 -9.25 23.72
CA LEU A 355 -15.90 -9.15 24.66
C LEU A 355 -16.60 -10.49 24.85
N GLU A 356 -16.85 -11.24 23.77
CA GLU A 356 -17.45 -12.57 23.84
C GLU A 356 -16.64 -13.53 24.71
N ILE A 357 -15.33 -13.51 24.57
CA ILE A 357 -14.46 -14.50 25.23
C ILE A 357 -14.19 -14.13 26.68
N PHE A 358 -14.01 -12.84 26.99
CA PHE A 358 -13.59 -12.42 28.34
C PHE A 358 -14.74 -11.94 29.21
N VAL A 359 -15.88 -11.54 28.63
CA VAL A 359 -16.97 -10.89 29.37
C VAL A 359 -18.28 -11.68 29.28
N ILE A 360 -18.60 -12.26 28.13
CA ILE A 360 -19.87 -12.95 27.89
C ILE A 360 -19.66 -14.46 28.03
N PRO A 361 -20.31 -15.15 29.01
CA PRO A 361 -20.13 -16.58 29.13
C PRO A 361 -20.87 -17.34 28.02
N GLY A 362 -20.13 -18.05 27.18
CA GLY A 362 -20.63 -18.82 26.04
C GLY A 362 -20.31 -18.17 24.69
N PHE A 363 -20.53 -18.92 23.59
CA PHE A 363 -20.32 -18.41 22.22
C PHE A 363 -21.66 -17.96 21.64
N GLY A 364 -21.86 -16.65 21.55
CA GLY A 364 -23.13 -16.04 21.18
C GLY A 364 -23.06 -15.03 20.02
N ILE A 365 -23.98 -14.09 20.01
CA ILE A 365 -24.18 -13.13 18.91
C ILE A 365 -22.95 -12.23 18.74
N ALA A 366 -22.29 -11.80 19.81
CA ALA A 366 -21.15 -10.90 19.74
C ALA A 366 -19.93 -11.57 19.06
N GLY A 367 -19.68 -12.85 19.37
CA GLY A 367 -18.61 -13.62 18.73
C GLY A 367 -18.84 -13.83 17.24
N ILE A 368 -20.05 -14.22 16.85
CA ILE A 368 -20.43 -14.43 15.45
C ILE A 368 -20.34 -13.10 14.66
N SER A 369 -20.91 -12.02 15.19
CA SER A 369 -20.85 -10.71 14.54
C SER A 369 -19.40 -10.18 14.46
N GLY A 370 -18.59 -10.42 15.49
CA GLY A 370 -17.18 -10.09 15.49
C GLY A 370 -16.40 -10.79 14.38
N ILE A 371 -16.63 -12.10 14.18
CA ILE A 371 -15.99 -12.85 13.08
C ILE A 371 -16.43 -12.29 11.72
N ILE A 372 -17.74 -12.01 11.54
CA ILE A 372 -18.25 -11.43 10.30
C ILE A 372 -17.60 -10.08 10.01
N LEU A 373 -17.45 -9.22 11.01
CA LEU A 373 -16.83 -7.92 10.86
C LEU A 373 -15.33 -8.01 10.57
N VAL A 374 -14.59 -8.93 11.21
CA VAL A 374 -13.17 -9.16 10.92
C VAL A 374 -12.99 -9.65 9.48
N VAL A 375 -13.73 -10.69 9.08
CA VAL A 375 -13.66 -11.24 7.72
C VAL A 375 -14.10 -10.20 6.70
N GLY A 376 -15.18 -9.47 7.00
CA GLY A 376 -15.68 -8.39 6.15
C GLY A 376 -14.66 -7.27 5.98
N GLY A 377 -14.11 -6.73 7.08
CA GLY A 377 -13.10 -5.68 7.04
C GLY A 377 -11.85 -6.08 6.27
N LEU A 378 -11.32 -7.29 6.49
CA LEU A 378 -10.19 -7.83 5.74
C LEU A 378 -10.52 -8.03 4.25
N THR A 379 -11.72 -8.51 3.92
CA THR A 379 -12.12 -8.71 2.52
C THR A 379 -12.34 -7.40 1.79
N MET A 380 -13.03 -6.45 2.43
CA MET A 380 -13.33 -5.16 1.83
C MET A 380 -12.08 -4.31 1.62
N SER A 381 -11.09 -4.40 2.50
CA SER A 381 -9.80 -3.69 2.35
C SER A 381 -8.96 -4.17 1.15
N LEU A 382 -9.28 -5.32 0.56
CA LEU A 382 -8.65 -5.82 -0.67
C LEU A 382 -9.40 -5.38 -1.94
N LEU A 383 -10.52 -4.67 -1.79
CA LEU A 383 -11.34 -4.21 -2.90
C LEU A 383 -11.13 -2.71 -3.10
N ASN A 384 -11.04 -2.28 -4.35
CA ASN A 384 -11.00 -0.86 -4.68
C ASN A 384 -12.42 -0.29 -4.65
N ASN A 385 -12.93 0.02 -3.45
CA ASN A 385 -14.27 0.56 -3.22
C ASN A 385 -14.19 1.89 -2.46
N THR A 386 -15.04 2.83 -2.81
CA THR A 386 -15.32 4.02 -2.01
C THR A 386 -16.51 3.73 -1.08
N VAL A 387 -16.54 4.34 0.09
CA VAL A 387 -17.50 4.09 1.19
C VAL A 387 -18.86 3.57 0.72
N PHE A 388 -19.09 2.25 0.85
CA PHE A 388 -20.33 1.53 0.46
C PHE A 388 -20.76 1.69 -1.01
N ASP A 389 -19.88 2.21 -1.90
CA ASP A 389 -20.12 2.22 -3.34
C ASP A 389 -19.41 1.01 -3.99
N PHE A 390 -20.22 -0.01 -4.32
CA PHE A 390 -19.75 -1.24 -4.95
C PHE A 390 -20.04 -1.27 -6.46
N GLN A 391 -20.40 -0.14 -7.08
CA GLN A 391 -20.77 -0.11 -8.50
C GLN A 391 -19.59 -0.49 -9.43
N ASN A 392 -18.36 -0.22 -8.97
CA ASN A 392 -17.14 -0.52 -9.70
C ASN A 392 -16.47 -1.83 -9.28
N VAL A 393 -17.00 -2.55 -8.28
CA VAL A 393 -16.41 -3.78 -7.76
C VAL A 393 -16.96 -4.97 -8.54
N SER A 394 -16.07 -5.67 -9.25
CA SER A 394 -16.44 -6.91 -9.93
C SER A 394 -16.74 -8.03 -8.93
N GLY A 395 -17.78 -8.85 -9.21
CA GLY A 395 -18.06 -10.04 -8.40
C GLY A 395 -16.89 -11.04 -8.34
N MET A 396 -16.00 -11.01 -9.35
CA MET A 396 -14.79 -11.82 -9.38
C MET A 396 -13.73 -11.31 -8.43
N ASP A 397 -13.55 -10.00 -8.31
CA ASP A 397 -12.57 -9.39 -7.40
C ASP A 397 -13.01 -9.57 -5.95
N THR A 398 -14.32 -9.42 -5.68
CA THR A 398 -14.91 -9.82 -4.39
C THR A 398 -14.66 -11.29 -4.08
N GLY A 399 -14.83 -12.18 -5.07
CA GLY A 399 -14.55 -13.60 -4.93
C GLY A 399 -13.08 -13.90 -4.64
N ARG A 400 -12.13 -13.22 -5.30
CA ARG A 400 -10.68 -13.36 -5.06
C ARG A 400 -10.29 -12.81 -3.68
N ALA A 401 -10.76 -11.63 -3.32
CA ALA A 401 -10.53 -11.05 -2.00
C ALA A 401 -11.04 -11.98 -0.90
N ALA A 402 -12.29 -12.43 -0.99
CA ALA A 402 -12.88 -13.36 -0.05
C ALA A 402 -12.10 -14.69 -0.01
N LEU A 403 -11.69 -15.25 -1.16
CA LEU A 403 -10.88 -16.46 -1.21
C LEU A 403 -9.52 -16.27 -0.55
N THR A 404 -8.85 -15.16 -0.77
CA THR A 404 -7.56 -14.83 -0.12
C THR A 404 -7.70 -14.82 1.40
N VAL A 405 -8.75 -14.15 1.91
CA VAL A 405 -9.03 -14.08 3.35
C VAL A 405 -9.40 -15.46 3.90
N LEU A 406 -10.29 -16.20 3.22
CA LEU A 406 -10.73 -17.53 3.67
C LEU A 406 -9.60 -18.55 3.63
N LEU A 407 -8.71 -18.50 2.64
CA LEU A 407 -7.50 -19.34 2.60
C LEU A 407 -6.55 -18.97 3.74
N GLY A 408 -6.31 -17.68 3.97
CA GLY A 408 -5.51 -17.20 5.10
C GLY A 408 -6.06 -17.70 6.44
N LEU A 409 -7.37 -17.56 6.64
CA LEU A 409 -8.07 -18.05 7.84
C LEU A 409 -7.98 -19.59 7.96
N GLY A 410 -8.27 -20.34 6.89
CA GLY A 410 -8.28 -21.80 6.89
C GLY A 410 -6.89 -22.38 7.17
N ILE A 411 -5.87 -21.89 6.48
CA ILE A 411 -4.47 -22.28 6.70
C ILE A 411 -4.02 -21.86 8.10
N GLY A 412 -4.34 -20.63 8.51
CA GLY A 412 -4.02 -20.11 9.84
C GLY A 412 -4.62 -20.95 10.95
N PHE A 413 -5.89 -21.28 10.87
CA PHE A 413 -6.59 -22.12 11.84
C PHE A 413 -5.98 -23.53 11.90
N THR A 414 -5.71 -24.16 10.75
CA THR A 414 -5.07 -25.47 10.67
C THR A 414 -3.66 -25.44 11.29
N LEU A 415 -2.88 -24.41 10.97
CA LEU A 415 -1.53 -24.23 11.49
C LEU A 415 -1.54 -23.98 13.00
N VAL A 416 -2.49 -23.22 13.50
CA VAL A 416 -2.68 -22.97 14.95
C VAL A 416 -3.00 -24.29 15.68
N ILE A 417 -3.93 -25.11 15.18
CA ILE A 417 -4.26 -26.42 15.78
C ILE A 417 -3.03 -27.33 15.75
N TRP A 418 -2.33 -27.40 14.62
CA TRP A 418 -1.12 -28.22 14.51
C TRP A 418 -0.02 -27.78 15.47
N LEU A 419 0.20 -26.46 15.56
CA LEU A 419 1.21 -25.87 16.44
C LEU A 419 0.85 -26.07 17.94
N SER A 420 -0.43 -25.86 18.29
CA SER A 420 -0.95 -26.10 19.64
C SER A 420 -0.73 -27.55 20.09
N ASN A 421 -1.02 -28.52 19.21
CA ASN A 421 -0.76 -29.94 19.48
C ASN A 421 0.74 -30.26 19.62
N LYS A 422 1.60 -29.58 18.87
CA LYS A 422 3.05 -29.83 18.87
C LYS A 422 3.77 -29.16 20.06
N ILE A 423 3.36 -27.94 20.41
CA ILE A 423 3.96 -27.16 21.51
C ILE A 423 3.69 -27.81 22.88
N GLY A 424 2.52 -28.43 23.06
CA GLY A 424 2.16 -29.10 24.31
C GLY A 424 3.04 -30.30 24.65
N HIS A 425 3.75 -30.89 23.68
CA HIS A 425 4.44 -32.19 23.91
C HIS A 425 5.98 -32.15 23.80
N LYS A 426 6.58 -31.27 22.94
CA LYS A 426 8.06 -31.21 22.78
C LYS A 426 8.49 -29.84 22.23
N GLY A 427 9.45 -29.13 22.87
CA GLY A 427 10.10 -27.96 22.28
C GLY A 427 10.54 -26.89 23.29
N PRO A 428 11.22 -25.81 22.83
CA PRO A 428 11.71 -24.74 23.70
C PRO A 428 10.58 -23.94 24.39
N LEU A 429 9.36 -24.04 23.90
CA LEU A 429 8.16 -23.40 24.44
C LEU A 429 7.48 -24.25 25.55
N LYS A 430 8.00 -25.43 25.87
CA LYS A 430 7.52 -26.25 26.98
C LYS A 430 7.51 -25.50 28.32
N LYS A 431 8.38 -24.51 28.47
CA LYS A 431 8.40 -23.65 29.69
C LYS A 431 7.24 -22.65 29.74
N MET A 432 6.56 -22.41 28.63
CA MET A 432 5.41 -21.49 28.52
C MET A 432 4.07 -22.24 28.67
N ALA A 433 4.04 -23.54 28.44
CA ALA A 433 2.89 -24.37 28.81
C ALA A 433 2.91 -24.55 30.34
N LEU A 434 1.84 -24.10 31.01
CA LEU A 434 1.64 -24.49 32.42
C LEU A 434 1.62 -26.01 32.47
N ASN A 435 2.72 -26.60 32.96
CA ASN A 435 2.68 -27.95 33.48
C ASN A 435 1.84 -27.90 34.76
N ALA A 436 0.54 -27.84 34.61
CA ALA A 436 -0.35 -28.35 35.62
C ALA A 436 -0.12 -29.87 35.61
N ASP A 437 0.90 -30.31 36.33
CA ASP A 437 1.02 -31.70 36.78
C ASP A 437 -0.20 -31.98 37.68
N LEU A 438 -1.39 -32.04 37.05
CA LEU A 438 -2.60 -32.54 37.69
C LEU A 438 -2.41 -33.98 38.15
N GLU A 439 -1.50 -34.76 37.56
CA GLU A 439 -1.11 -36.08 38.04
C GLU A 439 -0.33 -36.04 39.37
N LYS A 440 0.45 -34.99 39.63
CA LYS A 440 1.08 -34.81 40.93
C LYS A 440 0.16 -34.22 41.99
N ALA A 441 -0.85 -33.46 41.57
CA ALA A 441 -1.87 -32.95 42.49
C ALA A 441 -2.90 -34.04 42.91
N VAL A 442 -3.01 -35.11 42.11
CA VAL A 442 -3.90 -36.27 42.40
C VAL A 442 -3.16 -37.48 42.96
N SER A 443 -1.83 -37.48 42.99
CA SER A 443 -1.06 -38.41 43.82
C SER A 443 -1.14 -37.95 45.27
N SER A 444 -2.36 -37.95 45.83
CA SER A 444 -2.50 -38.05 47.28
C SER A 444 -1.73 -39.31 47.68
N PRO A 445 -0.68 -39.22 48.50
CA PRO A 445 -0.12 -40.43 49.10
C PRO A 445 -1.29 -41.21 49.68
N ASN A 446 -1.23 -42.52 49.62
CA ASN A 446 -2.32 -43.42 50.05
C ASN A 446 -2.54 -43.23 51.56
N LEU A 447 -3.19 -42.08 51.90
CA LEU A 447 -3.33 -41.60 53.30
C LEU A 447 -4.17 -42.53 54.12
N THR A 448 -4.81 -43.53 53.53
CA THR A 448 -5.43 -44.68 54.22
C THR A 448 -4.43 -45.49 54.97
N GLN A 449 -3.13 -45.49 54.61
CA GLN A 449 -2.06 -46.18 55.34
C GLN A 449 -1.67 -45.47 56.65
N LEU A 450 -2.13 -44.23 56.85
CA LEU A 450 -1.89 -43.51 58.11
C LEU A 450 -2.89 -43.86 59.20
N ILE A 451 -3.96 -44.55 58.89
CA ILE A 451 -4.96 -44.98 59.91
C ILE A 451 -4.30 -45.89 60.89
N GLY A 452 -4.42 -45.55 62.18
CA GLY A 452 -3.86 -46.25 63.28
C GLY A 452 -2.43 -45.83 63.70
N LYS A 453 -1.75 -44.97 62.86
CA LYS A 453 -0.43 -44.42 63.17
C LYS A 453 -0.53 -43.33 64.23
N GLU A 454 0.57 -43.24 65.04
CA GLU A 454 0.74 -42.22 66.07
C GLU A 454 1.56 -41.04 65.53
N GLY A 455 1.30 -39.84 66.06
CA GLY A 455 1.98 -38.60 65.68
C GLY A 455 1.86 -37.56 66.80
N THR A 456 2.12 -36.30 66.45
CA THR A 456 1.98 -35.18 67.38
C THR A 456 1.23 -34.01 66.70
N ALA A 457 0.48 -33.28 67.47
CA ALA A 457 -0.20 -32.04 66.98
C ALA A 457 0.87 -30.95 66.72
N ALA A 458 1.16 -30.67 65.50
CA ALA A 458 2.12 -29.62 65.07
C ALA A 458 1.63 -28.19 65.35
N THR A 459 0.31 -28.01 65.31
CA THR A 459 -0.38 -26.79 65.72
C THR A 459 -1.51 -27.13 66.67
N VAL A 460 -2.12 -26.13 67.30
CA VAL A 460 -3.36 -26.32 68.08
C VAL A 460 -4.49 -26.73 67.10
N LEU A 461 -5.28 -27.79 67.49
CA LEU A 461 -6.45 -28.25 66.72
C LEU A 461 -7.76 -27.71 67.38
N ARG A 462 -8.54 -26.86 66.61
CA ARG A 462 -9.84 -26.24 67.00
C ARG A 462 -10.85 -26.21 65.86
N PRO A 463 -11.51 -27.20 65.45
CA PRO A 463 -11.15 -28.64 65.52
C PRO A 463 -10.05 -28.98 64.50
N SER A 464 -9.66 -28.15 63.54
CA SER A 464 -8.68 -28.37 62.49
C SER A 464 -7.33 -27.71 62.79
N GLY A 465 -6.25 -28.27 62.25
CA GLY A 465 -4.88 -27.74 62.30
C GLY A 465 -3.89 -28.65 61.58
N LYS A 466 -2.60 -28.52 61.88
CA LYS A 466 -1.55 -29.37 61.30
C LYS A 466 -1.12 -30.43 62.30
N VAL A 467 -0.97 -31.66 61.83
CA VAL A 467 -0.43 -32.80 62.59
C VAL A 467 0.82 -33.34 61.95
N SER A 468 1.78 -33.75 62.71
CA SER A 468 3.00 -34.40 62.23
C SER A 468 2.92 -35.88 62.44
N ILE A 469 2.98 -36.67 61.38
CA ILE A 469 2.95 -38.16 61.42
C ILE A 469 4.15 -38.63 60.60
N GLU A 470 5.01 -39.45 61.22
CA GLU A 470 6.26 -39.95 60.61
C GLU A 470 7.19 -38.84 60.07
N GLY A 471 7.15 -37.62 60.66
CA GLY A 471 7.98 -36.48 60.24
C GLY A 471 7.37 -35.61 59.12
N GLU A 472 6.26 -36.01 58.56
CA GLU A 472 5.52 -35.23 57.58
C GLU A 472 4.32 -34.51 58.18
N LEU A 473 3.95 -33.33 57.59
CA LEU A 473 2.86 -32.52 58.07
C LEU A 473 1.58 -32.74 57.22
N TYR A 474 0.50 -33.08 57.92
CA TYR A 474 -0.83 -33.29 57.32
C TYR A 474 -1.86 -32.34 57.90
N ASP A 475 -2.93 -32.07 57.13
CA ASP A 475 -4.09 -31.40 57.67
C ASP A 475 -4.92 -32.34 58.52
N GLY A 476 -5.01 -32.04 59.84
CA GLY A 476 -5.67 -32.88 60.86
C GLY A 476 -6.90 -32.20 61.44
N VAL A 477 -7.91 -33.03 61.74
CA VAL A 477 -9.15 -32.62 62.43
C VAL A 477 -9.26 -33.45 63.67
N SER A 478 -9.44 -32.82 64.86
CA SER A 478 -9.66 -33.50 66.08
C SER A 478 -11.11 -34.00 66.24
N GLU A 479 -11.31 -35.26 66.49
CA GLU A 479 -12.62 -35.84 66.89
C GLU A 479 -12.92 -35.70 68.38
N SER A 480 -11.87 -35.51 69.19
CA SER A 480 -11.99 -35.42 70.68
C SER A 480 -12.10 -33.94 71.16
N GLY A 481 -12.33 -32.99 70.26
CA GLY A 481 -12.41 -31.58 70.61
C GLY A 481 -11.09 -30.83 70.51
N PHE A 482 -10.73 -30.07 71.52
CA PHE A 482 -9.54 -29.23 71.53
C PHE A 482 -8.26 -30.08 71.86
N ILE A 483 -7.26 -29.96 70.99
CA ILE A 483 -5.94 -30.60 71.23
C ILE A 483 -4.85 -29.54 71.19
N GLU A 484 -4.00 -29.50 72.26
CA GLU A 484 -2.90 -28.52 72.31
C GLU A 484 -1.73 -28.93 71.38
N LYS A 485 -0.92 -27.95 71.01
CA LYS A 485 0.31 -28.22 70.28
C LYS A 485 1.27 -29.10 71.06
N GLY A 486 1.81 -30.11 70.37
CA GLY A 486 2.76 -31.05 70.94
C GLY A 486 2.13 -32.26 71.58
N THR A 487 0.81 -32.32 71.66
CA THR A 487 0.09 -33.49 72.26
C THR A 487 0.22 -34.70 71.35
N PRO A 488 0.51 -35.89 71.88
CA PRO A 488 0.48 -37.14 71.11
C PRO A 488 -0.92 -37.43 70.62
N ILE A 489 -1.02 -37.83 69.35
CA ILE A 489 -2.28 -38.10 68.67
C ILE A 489 -2.23 -39.42 67.93
N LYS A 490 -3.41 -40.03 67.70
CA LYS A 490 -3.58 -41.21 66.87
C LYS A 490 -4.58 -40.96 65.76
N VAL A 491 -4.22 -41.37 64.52
CA VAL A 491 -5.11 -41.25 63.36
C VAL A 491 -6.19 -42.30 63.41
N VAL A 492 -7.45 -41.91 63.44
CA VAL A 492 -8.60 -42.84 63.52
C VAL A 492 -9.29 -43.01 62.14
N ARG A 493 -9.32 -42.02 61.33
CA ARG A 493 -9.87 -42.12 59.98
C ARG A 493 -9.30 -41.03 59.02
N PHE A 494 -9.53 -41.24 57.76
CA PHE A 494 -9.18 -40.30 56.72
C PHE A 494 -10.41 -40.01 55.86
N GLU A 495 -10.71 -38.73 55.65
CA GLU A 495 -11.83 -38.26 54.81
C GLU A 495 -11.54 -36.89 54.23
N SER A 496 -11.95 -36.64 52.97
CA SER A 496 -11.83 -35.36 52.31
C SER A 496 -10.42 -34.72 52.33
N ALA A 497 -9.36 -35.53 52.13
CA ALA A 497 -7.93 -35.16 52.20
C ALA A 497 -7.45 -34.68 53.58
N GLN A 498 -8.18 -34.93 54.63
CA GLN A 498 -7.83 -34.62 56.03
C GLN A 498 -7.71 -35.88 56.87
N VAL A 499 -6.78 -35.93 57.84
CA VAL A 499 -6.65 -36.98 58.83
C VAL A 499 -7.43 -36.60 60.06
N TYR A 500 -8.31 -37.48 60.51
CA TYR A 500 -9.03 -37.35 61.77
C TYR A 500 -8.25 -38.04 62.91
N VAL A 501 -8.05 -37.27 63.98
CA VAL A 501 -7.17 -37.68 65.07
C VAL A 501 -7.86 -37.58 66.45
N ILE A 502 -7.49 -38.43 67.31
CA ILE A 502 -7.87 -38.38 68.74
C ILE A 502 -6.61 -38.19 69.58
N ASN A 503 -6.78 -37.72 70.82
CA ASN A 503 -5.75 -37.61 71.81
C ASN A 503 -5.40 -39.06 72.36
N LEU A 504 -4.12 -39.35 72.50
CA LEU A 504 -3.64 -40.62 73.07
C LEU A 504 -3.69 -40.58 74.57
#